data_f528e7bffd8288ca9ff88d5ad4333fb1
#
_entry.id   f528e7bffd8288ca9ff88d5ad4333fb1
#
_cell.length_a   1.000
_cell.length_b   1.000
_cell.length_c   1.000
_cell.angle_alpha   90.00
_cell.angle_beta   90.00
_cell.angle_gamma   90.00
#
_symmetry.space_group_name_H-M   'P 1'
#
loop_
_entity.id
_entity.type
_entity.pdbx_description
1 polymer ?
#
loop_
_entity_poly.entity_id
_entity_poly.type
_entity_poly.pdbx_seq_one_letter_code
_entity_poly.pdbx_strand_id
1 'polypeptide(L)'
;MNLVEFARKLVESPAESRQLILLAQPASPAQMAAALQEICYEAWTHDPQKVASVVDVLDELATVSGEKVVSAYASWARGISCLVDGRLESAIERINESEAVFMSLEMTGLAAGTQTGKLYALAMLGRYEEAVQCGVSAREIFVEHNDQYSAGKIEHNIGNLFWRRDLYRESEPFLESAHQRFTLIGDQRQLAMVENCQAFVHSLQNRFRDAERLYSQALTRAESLGLTVTAAEIETGLSNLYLLEGKYDLALKYMECSRQKYDSLGMPAQSVNCELEIADIYLELNLLNEATACYGRCEKNYTE
;
A
#
# COMPACT_ATOMS: atom_id res chain seq x y z
N MET A 1 18.80 10.98 -18.17
CA MET A 1 18.51 10.14 -16.99
C MET A 1 17.54 10.93 -16.13
N ASN A 2 16.38 10.38 -15.85
CA ASN A 2 15.39 10.99 -14.96
C ASN A 2 15.95 11.02 -13.53
N LEU A 3 15.54 11.97 -12.69
CA LEU A 3 16.02 12.14 -11.32
C LEU A 3 15.75 10.90 -10.45
N VAL A 4 14.59 10.27 -10.61
CA VAL A 4 14.23 9.03 -9.91
C VAL A 4 15.14 7.86 -10.32
N GLU A 5 15.51 7.74 -11.60
CA GLU A 5 16.48 6.73 -12.05
C GLU A 5 17.87 6.95 -11.45
N PHE A 6 18.26 8.23 -11.33
CA PHE A 6 19.51 8.58 -10.67
C PHE A 6 19.48 8.22 -9.18
N ALA A 7 18.39 8.55 -8.50
CA ALA A 7 18.17 8.20 -7.10
C ALA A 7 18.18 6.67 -6.87
N ARG A 8 17.55 5.88 -7.76
CA ARG A 8 17.60 4.41 -7.71
C ARG A 8 19.03 3.87 -7.81
N LYS A 9 19.82 4.37 -8.77
CA LYS A 9 21.24 3.99 -8.89
C LYS A 9 22.04 4.35 -7.65
N LEU A 10 21.74 5.50 -7.03
CA LEU A 10 22.40 5.92 -5.80
C LEU A 10 22.11 4.95 -4.63
N VAL A 11 20.84 4.53 -4.48
CA VAL A 11 20.44 3.54 -3.47
C VAL A 11 21.13 2.18 -3.67
N GLU A 12 21.32 1.78 -4.92
CA GLU A 12 21.98 0.51 -5.30
C GLU A 12 23.51 0.57 -5.26
N SER A 13 24.08 1.77 -5.12
CA SER A 13 25.54 1.96 -5.09
C SER A 13 26.13 1.60 -3.73
N PRO A 14 27.39 1.05 -3.70
CA PRO A 14 28.11 0.84 -2.45
C PRO A 14 28.34 2.16 -1.70
N ALA A 15 28.29 2.11 -0.37
CA ALA A 15 28.44 3.29 0.51
C ALA A 15 29.68 4.14 0.19
N GLU A 16 30.81 3.48 -0.12
CA GLU A 16 32.08 4.14 -0.45
C GLU A 16 32.02 5.05 -1.70
N SER A 17 31.14 4.73 -2.65
CA SER A 17 30.98 5.50 -3.89
C SER A 17 29.86 6.55 -3.83
N ARG A 18 28.92 6.43 -2.88
CA ARG A 18 27.74 7.31 -2.75
C ARG A 18 28.12 8.78 -2.58
N GLN A 19 29.12 9.07 -1.74
CA GLN A 19 29.55 10.46 -1.49
C GLN A 19 30.01 11.18 -2.76
N LEU A 20 30.79 10.49 -3.63
CA LEU A 20 31.22 11.05 -4.91
C LEU A 20 30.04 11.28 -5.87
N ILE A 21 29.06 10.36 -5.86
CA ILE A 21 27.86 10.47 -6.69
C ILE A 21 26.97 11.62 -6.18
N LEU A 22 26.83 11.78 -4.86
CA LEU A 22 26.08 12.89 -4.25
C LEU A 22 26.68 14.26 -4.57
N LEU A 23 28.01 14.38 -4.63
CA LEU A 23 28.69 15.61 -5.01
C LEU A 23 28.51 15.95 -6.50
N ALA A 24 28.27 14.95 -7.34
CA ALA A 24 28.09 15.10 -8.79
C ALA A 24 26.60 15.19 -9.20
N GLN A 25 25.67 15.24 -8.24
CA GLN A 25 24.23 15.21 -8.52
C GLN A 25 23.76 16.39 -9.37
N PRO A 26 22.84 16.16 -10.34
CA PRO A 26 22.38 17.18 -11.27
C PRO A 26 21.27 18.07 -10.70
N ALA A 27 20.77 17.81 -9.49
CA ALA A 27 19.61 18.45 -8.88
C ALA A 27 19.96 19.03 -7.49
N SER A 28 19.07 19.88 -6.96
CA SER A 28 19.24 20.36 -5.58
C SER A 28 19.09 19.20 -4.56
N PRO A 29 19.72 19.30 -3.37
CA PRO A 29 19.56 18.29 -2.33
C PRO A 29 18.10 18.02 -1.97
N ALA A 30 17.26 19.05 -1.91
CA ALA A 30 15.83 18.91 -1.65
C ALA A 30 15.09 18.12 -2.74
N GLN A 31 15.42 18.34 -4.04
CA GLN A 31 14.83 17.56 -5.14
C GLN A 31 15.28 16.12 -5.11
N MET A 32 16.53 15.85 -4.76
CA MET A 32 17.05 14.49 -4.60
C MET A 32 16.37 13.79 -3.43
N ALA A 33 16.19 14.47 -2.29
CA ALA A 33 15.49 13.92 -1.13
C ALA A 33 14.03 13.57 -1.46
N ALA A 34 13.34 14.40 -2.24
CA ALA A 34 11.98 14.10 -2.71
C ALA A 34 11.94 12.83 -3.59
N ALA A 35 12.88 12.69 -4.54
CA ALA A 35 12.96 11.48 -5.37
C ALA A 35 13.29 10.21 -4.56
N LEU A 36 14.16 10.33 -3.55
CA LEU A 36 14.45 9.23 -2.63
C LEU A 36 13.22 8.86 -1.77
N GLN A 37 12.42 9.83 -1.38
CA GLN A 37 11.18 9.59 -0.63
C GLN A 37 10.14 8.83 -1.47
N GLU A 38 10.02 9.11 -2.76
CA GLU A 38 9.17 8.32 -3.67
C GLU A 38 9.62 6.85 -3.70
N ILE A 39 10.94 6.61 -3.82
CA ILE A 39 11.51 5.26 -3.77
C ILE A 39 11.25 4.59 -2.42
N CYS A 40 11.33 5.33 -1.32
CA CYS A 40 11.03 4.84 0.01
C CYS A 40 9.58 4.33 0.12
N TYR A 41 8.61 5.07 -0.42
CA TYR A 41 7.21 4.65 -0.44
C TYR A 41 6.96 3.44 -1.33
N GLU A 42 7.57 3.39 -2.51
CA GLU A 42 7.49 2.21 -3.38
C GLU A 42 8.08 0.98 -2.67
N ALA A 43 9.23 1.15 -2.02
CA ALA A 43 9.92 0.08 -1.32
C ALA A 43 9.12 -0.43 -0.11
N TRP A 44 8.45 0.44 0.63
CA TRP A 44 7.65 0.06 1.80
C TRP A 44 6.65 -1.06 1.49
N THR A 45 6.03 -1.01 0.34
CA THR A 45 4.98 -1.96 -0.04
C THR A 45 5.47 -3.15 -0.86
N HIS A 46 6.60 -3.03 -1.58
CA HIS A 46 7.04 -4.03 -2.55
C HIS A 46 8.38 -4.67 -2.21
N ASP A 47 9.28 -3.94 -1.56
CA ASP A 47 10.64 -4.39 -1.21
C ASP A 47 11.10 -3.72 0.11
N PRO A 48 10.53 -4.16 1.26
CA PRO A 48 10.81 -3.53 2.56
C PRO A 48 12.30 -3.49 2.92
N GLN A 49 13.11 -4.44 2.44
CA GLN A 49 14.55 -4.45 2.71
C GLN A 49 15.27 -3.24 2.08
N LYS A 50 14.74 -2.72 0.98
CA LYS A 50 15.29 -1.54 0.29
C LYS A 50 15.09 -0.24 1.08
N VAL A 51 14.10 -0.18 1.99
CA VAL A 51 13.82 1.02 2.80
C VAL A 51 15.04 1.42 3.62
N ALA A 52 15.75 0.48 4.23
CA ALA A 52 16.95 0.77 5.01
C ALA A 52 18.03 1.45 4.16
N SER A 53 18.26 0.96 2.94
CA SER A 53 19.24 1.56 2.02
C SER A 53 18.85 2.99 1.61
N VAL A 54 17.55 3.28 1.44
CA VAL A 54 17.08 4.65 1.15
C VAL A 54 17.29 5.57 2.34
N VAL A 55 17.05 5.08 3.56
CA VAL A 55 17.33 5.84 4.80
C VAL A 55 18.80 6.22 4.89
N ASP A 56 19.71 5.27 4.66
CA ASP A 56 21.15 5.53 4.68
C ASP A 56 21.55 6.65 3.71
N VAL A 57 21.02 6.61 2.47
CA VAL A 57 21.30 7.64 1.45
C VAL A 57 20.76 9.00 1.85
N LEU A 58 19.54 9.05 2.42
CA LEU A 58 18.95 10.31 2.90
C LEU A 58 19.72 10.89 4.08
N ASP A 59 20.25 10.06 4.97
CA ASP A 59 21.09 10.49 6.09
C ASP A 59 22.44 11.06 5.63
N GLU A 60 23.06 10.40 4.67
CA GLU A 60 24.29 10.91 4.02
C GLU A 60 24.02 12.26 3.33
N LEU A 61 22.93 12.35 2.57
CA LEU A 61 22.52 13.58 1.88
C LEU A 61 22.22 14.71 2.88
N ALA A 62 21.54 14.43 3.98
CA ALA A 62 21.23 15.40 5.03
C ALA A 62 22.51 15.90 5.70
N THR A 63 23.48 15.01 5.95
CA THR A 63 24.77 15.36 6.52
C THR A 63 25.59 16.26 5.58
N VAL A 64 25.63 15.94 4.30
CA VAL A 64 26.43 16.68 3.31
C VAL A 64 25.80 18.04 2.99
N SER A 65 24.48 18.10 2.86
CA SER A 65 23.78 19.35 2.48
C SER A 65 23.60 20.32 3.64
N GLY A 66 23.40 19.81 4.86
CA GLY A 66 23.05 20.62 6.03
C GLY A 66 21.66 21.28 5.94
N GLU A 67 20.85 20.96 4.93
CA GLU A 67 19.54 21.55 4.69
C GLU A 67 18.47 20.94 5.61
N LYS A 68 17.70 21.76 6.32
CA LYS A 68 16.61 21.31 7.20
C LYS A 68 15.56 20.48 6.47
N VAL A 69 15.23 20.84 5.22
CA VAL A 69 14.25 20.10 4.42
C VAL A 69 14.73 18.68 4.12
N VAL A 70 16.01 18.47 3.86
CA VAL A 70 16.59 17.15 3.63
C VAL A 70 16.57 16.31 4.92
N SER A 71 16.89 16.95 6.06
CA SER A 71 16.78 16.30 7.37
C SER A 71 15.35 15.88 7.70
N ALA A 72 14.34 16.66 7.26
CA ALA A 72 12.94 16.28 7.41
C ALA A 72 12.60 15.04 6.58
N TYR A 73 13.04 14.95 5.33
CA TYR A 73 12.87 13.75 4.51
C TYR A 73 13.57 12.53 5.12
N ALA A 74 14.76 12.70 5.67
CA ALA A 74 15.48 11.62 6.35
C ALA A 74 14.70 11.12 7.59
N SER A 75 14.15 12.01 8.42
CA SER A 75 13.30 11.62 9.55
C SER A 75 12.02 10.92 9.09
N TRP A 76 11.40 11.37 8.00
CA TRP A 76 10.24 10.70 7.41
C TRP A 76 10.55 9.28 6.94
N ALA A 77 11.64 9.09 6.20
CA ALA A 77 12.09 7.78 5.74
C ALA A 77 12.42 6.85 6.92
N ARG A 78 13.06 7.36 7.99
CA ARG A 78 13.27 6.59 9.23
C ARG A 78 11.95 6.20 9.89
N GLY A 79 10.93 7.07 9.84
CA GLY A 79 9.57 6.73 10.26
C GLY A 79 9.02 5.54 9.50
N ILE A 80 9.15 5.52 8.16
CA ILE A 80 8.75 4.38 7.31
C ILE A 80 9.57 3.12 7.64
N SER A 81 10.89 3.25 7.86
CA SER A 81 11.69 2.10 8.30
C SER A 81 11.20 1.52 9.63
N CYS A 82 10.82 2.38 10.58
CA CYS A 82 10.22 1.91 11.83
C CYS A 82 8.88 1.19 11.62
N LEU A 83 8.06 1.59 10.62
CA LEU A 83 6.84 0.87 10.25
C LEU A 83 7.14 -0.54 9.73
N VAL A 84 8.15 -0.66 8.87
CA VAL A 84 8.63 -1.96 8.35
C VAL A 84 9.07 -2.88 9.48
N ASP A 85 9.77 -2.35 10.46
CA ASP A 85 10.28 -3.09 11.63
C ASP A 85 9.20 -3.36 12.70
N GLY A 86 7.97 -2.88 12.52
CA GLY A 86 6.91 -3.00 13.52
C GLY A 86 7.08 -2.10 14.76
N ARG A 87 8.03 -1.15 14.75
CA ARG A 87 8.30 -0.19 15.83
C ARG A 87 7.38 1.03 15.72
N LEU A 88 6.08 0.81 15.96
CA LEU A 88 5.00 1.75 15.60
C LEU A 88 5.09 3.10 16.35
N GLU A 89 5.38 3.09 17.65
CA GLU A 89 5.52 4.33 18.44
C GLU A 89 6.72 5.15 17.95
N SER A 90 7.87 4.50 17.70
CA SER A 90 9.04 5.17 17.15
C SER A 90 8.76 5.74 15.75
N ALA A 91 7.94 5.06 14.94
CA ALA A 91 7.51 5.57 13.65
C ALA A 91 6.74 6.90 13.79
N ILE A 92 5.79 6.96 14.73
CA ILE A 92 5.01 8.18 15.02
C ILE A 92 5.93 9.31 15.46
N GLU A 93 6.91 9.03 16.34
CA GLU A 93 7.88 10.05 16.80
C GLU A 93 8.68 10.63 15.62
N ARG A 94 9.26 9.79 14.76
CA ARG A 94 10.02 10.24 13.60
C ARG A 94 9.18 11.00 12.57
N ILE A 95 7.95 10.56 12.36
CA ILE A 95 7.01 11.24 11.47
C ILE A 95 6.63 12.62 12.03
N ASN A 96 6.38 12.74 13.35
CA ASN A 96 6.08 14.02 13.99
C ASN A 96 7.27 14.98 13.92
N GLU A 97 8.51 14.51 14.09
CA GLU A 97 9.72 15.32 13.88
C GLU A 97 9.77 15.90 12.46
N SER A 98 9.52 15.06 11.45
CA SER A 98 9.49 15.46 10.05
C SER A 98 8.39 16.48 9.78
N GLU A 99 7.17 16.19 10.24
CA GLU A 99 6.00 17.09 10.14
C GLU A 99 6.31 18.47 10.70
N ALA A 100 6.87 18.53 11.93
CA ALA A 100 7.20 19.79 12.59
C ALA A 100 8.22 20.63 11.80
N VAL A 101 9.22 19.99 11.19
CA VAL A 101 10.21 20.67 10.33
C VAL A 101 9.54 21.19 9.06
N PHE A 102 8.73 20.40 8.35
CA PHE A 102 8.02 20.87 7.17
C PHE A 102 7.07 22.01 7.47
N MET A 103 6.35 21.96 8.60
CA MET A 103 5.50 23.06 9.06
C MET A 103 6.30 24.33 9.34
N SER A 104 7.48 24.21 9.97
CA SER A 104 8.36 25.36 10.23
C SER A 104 8.92 26.01 8.96
N LEU A 105 8.93 25.28 7.84
CA LEU A 105 9.35 25.73 6.53
C LEU A 105 8.17 26.14 5.62
N GLU A 106 6.95 26.20 6.17
CA GLU A 106 5.71 26.52 5.44
C GLU A 106 5.39 25.52 4.29
N MET A 107 5.96 24.29 4.37
CA MET A 107 5.76 23.20 3.40
C MET A 107 4.57 22.32 3.81
N THR A 108 3.39 22.92 3.93
CA THR A 108 2.19 22.25 4.50
C THR A 108 1.78 21.00 3.75
N GLY A 109 1.93 20.98 2.41
CA GLY A 109 1.64 19.79 1.60
C GLY A 109 2.56 18.60 1.93
N LEU A 110 3.86 18.85 2.18
CA LEU A 110 4.79 17.79 2.60
C LEU A 110 4.51 17.35 4.04
N ALA A 111 4.18 18.27 4.93
CA ALA A 111 3.74 17.94 6.28
C ALA A 111 2.51 17.03 6.26
N ALA A 112 1.50 17.33 5.43
CA ALA A 112 0.34 16.47 5.22
C ALA A 112 0.73 15.09 4.62
N GLY A 113 1.73 15.04 3.73
CA GLY A 113 2.25 13.80 3.14
C GLY A 113 2.76 12.80 4.19
N THR A 114 3.37 13.30 5.27
CA THR A 114 3.86 12.46 6.37
C THR A 114 2.75 11.70 7.07
N GLN A 115 1.52 12.24 7.08
CA GLN A 115 0.39 11.70 7.83
C GLN A 115 -0.10 10.34 7.32
N THR A 116 0.23 9.96 6.09
CA THR A 116 -0.12 8.62 5.56
C THR A 116 0.53 7.51 6.40
N GLY A 117 1.82 7.63 6.72
CA GLY A 117 2.52 6.67 7.58
C GLY A 117 2.03 6.71 9.03
N LYS A 118 1.73 7.92 9.55
CA LYS A 118 1.21 8.10 10.90
C LYS A 118 -0.18 7.48 11.06
N LEU A 119 -1.08 7.68 10.10
CA LEU A 119 -2.39 7.03 10.08
C LEU A 119 -2.26 5.51 10.17
N TYR A 120 -1.36 4.91 9.38
CA TYR A 120 -1.11 3.47 9.42
C TYR A 120 -0.61 3.03 10.80
N ALA A 121 0.40 3.70 11.36
CA ALA A 121 0.94 3.37 12.68
C ALA A 121 -0.13 3.44 13.79
N LEU A 122 -0.91 4.52 13.82
CA LEU A 122 -1.99 4.71 14.77
C LEU A 122 -3.06 3.63 14.64
N ALA A 123 -3.43 3.26 13.42
CA ALA A 123 -4.38 2.19 13.14
C ALA A 123 -3.88 0.84 13.68
N MET A 124 -2.61 0.51 13.45
CA MET A 124 -2.01 -0.74 13.94
C MET A 124 -1.88 -0.79 15.47
N LEU A 125 -1.79 0.37 16.13
CA LEU A 125 -1.83 0.49 17.60
C LEU A 125 -3.26 0.47 18.17
N GLY A 126 -4.30 0.39 17.33
CA GLY A 126 -5.69 0.47 17.76
C GLY A 126 -6.16 1.89 18.13
N ARG A 127 -5.36 2.93 17.86
CA ARG A 127 -5.66 4.35 18.12
C ARG A 127 -6.48 4.94 16.97
N TYR A 128 -7.63 4.36 16.71
CA TYR A 128 -8.41 4.58 15.48
C TYR A 128 -8.95 6.01 15.33
N GLU A 129 -9.43 6.62 16.41
CA GLU A 129 -9.96 7.98 16.39
C GLU A 129 -8.86 8.99 16.00
N GLU A 130 -7.66 8.80 16.54
CA GLU A 130 -6.49 9.60 16.20
C GLU A 130 -6.05 9.38 14.75
N ALA A 131 -6.09 8.12 14.26
CA ALA A 131 -5.78 7.79 12.89
C ALA A 131 -6.75 8.49 11.91
N VAL A 132 -8.05 8.46 12.17
CA VAL A 132 -9.08 9.13 11.35
C VAL A 132 -8.86 10.65 11.38
N GLN A 133 -8.66 11.24 12.56
CA GLN A 133 -8.42 12.69 12.69
C GLN A 133 -7.17 13.13 11.92
N CYS A 134 -6.08 12.37 12.05
CA CYS A 134 -4.84 12.56 11.31
C CYS A 134 -5.10 12.56 9.78
N GLY A 135 -5.81 11.55 9.29
CA GLY A 135 -6.14 11.45 7.87
C GLY A 135 -7.05 12.56 7.37
N VAL A 136 -8.08 12.94 8.13
CA VAL A 136 -9.00 14.02 7.78
C VAL A 136 -8.28 15.37 7.70
N SER A 137 -7.41 15.68 8.67
CA SER A 137 -6.61 16.92 8.65
C SER A 137 -5.67 16.97 7.45
N ALA A 138 -5.01 15.85 7.11
CA ALA A 138 -4.17 15.77 5.92
C ALA A 138 -4.98 15.96 4.62
N ARG A 139 -6.16 15.34 4.53
CA ARG A 139 -7.07 15.51 3.39
C ARG A 139 -7.44 16.96 3.16
N GLU A 140 -7.77 17.72 4.22
CA GLU A 140 -8.13 19.13 4.11
C GLU A 140 -7.00 19.94 3.47
N ILE A 141 -5.76 19.75 3.92
CA ILE A 141 -4.58 20.39 3.33
C ILE A 141 -4.41 20.02 1.85
N PHE A 142 -4.53 18.75 1.49
CA PHE A 142 -4.41 18.32 0.09
C PHE A 142 -5.50 18.94 -0.79
N VAL A 143 -6.73 19.05 -0.29
CA VAL A 143 -7.84 19.71 -1.00
C VAL A 143 -7.55 21.21 -1.19
N GLU A 144 -7.07 21.91 -0.18
CA GLU A 144 -6.67 23.32 -0.27
C GLU A 144 -5.56 23.55 -1.32
N HIS A 145 -4.62 22.60 -1.41
CA HIS A 145 -3.55 22.62 -2.42
C HIS A 145 -3.97 22.09 -3.80
N ASN A 146 -5.26 21.70 -3.99
CA ASN A 146 -5.78 21.05 -5.20
C ASN A 146 -5.02 19.76 -5.59
N ASP A 147 -4.40 19.08 -4.61
CA ASP A 147 -3.72 17.81 -4.82
C ASP A 147 -4.73 16.66 -4.75
N GLN A 148 -5.37 16.39 -5.88
CA GLN A 148 -6.41 15.35 -6.01
C GLN A 148 -5.85 13.95 -5.77
N TYR A 149 -4.59 13.71 -6.15
CA TYR A 149 -3.94 12.41 -5.98
C TYR A 149 -3.73 12.07 -4.49
N SER A 150 -3.09 12.97 -3.75
CA SER A 150 -2.84 12.75 -2.31
C SER A 150 -4.12 12.75 -1.49
N ALA A 151 -5.09 13.61 -1.82
CA ALA A 151 -6.42 13.61 -1.21
C ALA A 151 -7.14 12.27 -1.44
N GLY A 152 -7.12 11.73 -2.65
CA GLY A 152 -7.72 10.44 -2.96
C GLY A 152 -7.03 9.27 -2.22
N LYS A 153 -5.69 9.29 -2.13
CA LYS A 153 -4.94 8.26 -1.38
C LYS A 153 -5.28 8.25 0.10
N ILE A 154 -5.33 9.42 0.74
CA ILE A 154 -5.64 9.47 2.18
C ILE A 154 -7.11 9.08 2.44
N GLU A 155 -8.05 9.47 1.57
CA GLU A 155 -9.44 9.04 1.64
C GLU A 155 -9.58 7.52 1.50
N HIS A 156 -8.86 6.91 0.54
CA HIS A 156 -8.81 5.45 0.40
C HIS A 156 -8.29 4.78 1.68
N ASN A 157 -7.22 5.31 2.30
CA ASN A 157 -6.68 4.76 3.54
C ASN A 157 -7.65 4.89 4.72
N ILE A 158 -8.37 6.01 4.83
CA ILE A 158 -9.42 6.19 5.85
C ILE A 158 -10.56 5.19 5.62
N GLY A 159 -11.00 5.03 4.36
CA GLY A 159 -12.00 4.03 3.99
C GLY A 159 -11.57 2.62 4.39
N ASN A 160 -10.30 2.25 4.13
CA ASN A 160 -9.73 0.98 4.53
C ASN A 160 -9.69 0.81 6.05
N LEU A 161 -9.41 1.86 6.80
CA LEU A 161 -9.44 1.83 8.26
C LEU A 161 -10.84 1.52 8.79
N PHE A 162 -11.88 2.11 8.22
CA PHE A 162 -13.26 1.87 8.64
C PHE A 162 -13.74 0.45 8.32
N TRP A 163 -13.54 -0.06 7.08
CA TRP A 163 -14.02 -1.39 6.74
C TRP A 163 -13.32 -2.50 7.53
N ARG A 164 -12.05 -2.34 7.89
CA ARG A 164 -11.33 -3.28 8.77
C ARG A 164 -11.88 -3.35 10.20
N ARG A 165 -12.74 -2.42 10.56
CA ARG A 165 -13.46 -2.37 11.84
C ARG A 165 -14.94 -2.71 11.68
N ASP A 166 -15.34 -3.31 10.58
CA ASP A 166 -16.73 -3.61 10.24
C ASP A 166 -17.65 -2.38 10.17
N LEU A 167 -17.07 -1.17 10.05
CA LEU A 167 -17.78 0.10 9.92
C LEU A 167 -17.98 0.43 8.43
N TYR A 168 -18.72 -0.44 7.73
CA TYR A 168 -18.88 -0.36 6.28
C TYR A 168 -19.59 0.90 5.80
N ARG A 169 -20.57 1.38 6.57
CA ARG A 169 -21.31 2.60 6.24
C ARG A 169 -20.43 3.84 6.32
N GLU A 170 -19.52 3.87 7.26
CA GLU A 170 -18.54 4.94 7.46
C GLU A 170 -17.42 4.89 6.41
N SER A 171 -17.09 3.70 5.92
CA SER A 171 -16.10 3.49 4.87
C SER A 171 -16.56 4.02 3.51
N GLU A 172 -17.82 3.79 3.13
CA GLU A 172 -18.35 4.11 1.79
C GLU A 172 -18.10 5.55 1.34
N PRO A 173 -18.39 6.60 2.12
CA PRO A 173 -18.20 7.98 1.67
C PRO A 173 -16.75 8.30 1.31
N PHE A 174 -15.79 7.73 2.04
CA PHE A 174 -14.37 7.94 1.79
C PHE A 174 -13.90 7.20 0.53
N LEU A 175 -14.31 5.94 0.34
CA LEU A 175 -14.00 5.19 -0.88
C LEU A 175 -14.64 5.81 -2.12
N GLU A 176 -15.88 6.32 -2.01
CA GLU A 176 -16.55 7.01 -3.11
C GLU A 176 -15.84 8.32 -3.47
N SER A 177 -15.43 9.12 -2.48
CA SER A 177 -14.67 10.35 -2.70
C SER A 177 -13.32 10.06 -3.37
N ALA A 178 -12.59 9.03 -2.90
CA ALA A 178 -11.35 8.59 -3.50
C ALA A 178 -11.55 8.17 -4.98
N HIS A 179 -12.59 7.38 -5.26
CA HIS A 179 -12.95 6.95 -6.60
C HIS A 179 -13.22 8.15 -7.54
N GLN A 180 -13.98 9.14 -7.08
CA GLN A 180 -14.28 10.35 -7.85
C GLN A 180 -13.00 11.14 -8.16
N ARG A 181 -12.08 11.29 -7.19
CA ARG A 181 -10.79 11.98 -7.40
C ARG A 181 -9.92 11.27 -8.41
N PHE A 182 -9.77 9.95 -8.29
CA PHE A 182 -8.96 9.17 -9.23
C PHE A 182 -9.60 9.11 -10.62
N THR A 183 -10.92 9.16 -10.72
CA THR A 183 -11.62 9.32 -11.99
C THR A 183 -11.30 10.68 -12.63
N LEU A 184 -11.33 11.75 -11.84
CA LEU A 184 -11.04 13.12 -12.30
C LEU A 184 -9.63 13.24 -12.89
N ILE A 185 -8.62 12.62 -12.25
CA ILE A 185 -7.23 12.67 -12.72
C ILE A 185 -6.87 11.55 -13.70
N GLY A 186 -7.79 10.60 -13.96
CA GLY A 186 -7.60 9.49 -14.89
C GLY A 186 -6.65 8.40 -14.40
N ASP A 187 -6.40 8.30 -13.09
CA ASP A 187 -5.48 7.31 -12.53
C ASP A 187 -6.10 5.91 -12.47
N GLN A 188 -5.86 5.13 -13.53
CA GLN A 188 -6.42 3.79 -13.69
C GLN A 188 -5.89 2.79 -12.63
N ARG A 189 -4.65 2.98 -12.15
CA ARG A 189 -4.06 2.12 -11.12
C ARG A 189 -4.79 2.30 -9.79
N GLN A 190 -4.95 3.55 -9.36
CA GLN A 190 -5.64 3.86 -8.10
C GLN A 190 -7.13 3.51 -8.19
N LEU A 191 -7.77 3.67 -9.37
CA LEU A 191 -9.14 3.23 -9.59
C LEU A 191 -9.29 1.73 -9.37
N ALA A 192 -8.40 0.89 -9.90
CA ALA A 192 -8.46 -0.55 -9.67
C ALA A 192 -8.41 -0.91 -8.19
N MET A 193 -7.55 -0.22 -7.41
CA MET A 193 -7.42 -0.46 -5.98
C MET A 193 -8.66 -0.02 -5.19
N VAL A 194 -9.22 1.13 -5.50
CA VAL A 194 -10.43 1.63 -4.80
C VAL A 194 -11.67 0.81 -5.18
N GLU A 195 -11.84 0.47 -6.46
CA GLU A 195 -12.94 -0.40 -6.92
C GLU A 195 -12.88 -1.78 -6.25
N ASN A 196 -11.69 -2.35 -6.04
CA ASN A 196 -11.48 -3.57 -5.26
C ASN A 196 -11.99 -3.43 -3.81
N CYS A 197 -11.62 -2.33 -3.14
CA CYS A 197 -12.07 -2.07 -1.77
C CYS A 197 -13.58 -1.82 -1.68
N GLN A 198 -14.15 -1.06 -2.62
CA GLN A 198 -15.61 -0.84 -2.70
C GLN A 198 -16.36 -2.16 -2.94
N ALA A 199 -15.86 -3.00 -3.83
CA ALA A 199 -16.43 -4.31 -4.11
C ALA A 199 -16.44 -5.20 -2.86
N PHE A 200 -15.34 -5.21 -2.11
CA PHE A 200 -15.26 -5.93 -0.85
C PHE A 200 -16.30 -5.43 0.17
N VAL A 201 -16.41 -4.12 0.37
CA VAL A 201 -17.40 -3.52 1.27
C VAL A 201 -18.83 -3.89 0.84
N HIS A 202 -19.14 -3.84 -0.47
CA HIS A 202 -20.43 -4.24 -1.00
C HIS A 202 -20.72 -5.74 -0.78
N SER A 203 -19.71 -6.60 -0.91
CA SER A 203 -19.86 -8.04 -0.65
C SER A 203 -20.31 -8.31 0.78
N LEU A 204 -19.68 -7.63 1.76
CA LEU A 204 -20.02 -7.77 3.18
C LEU A 204 -21.39 -7.19 3.54
N GLN A 205 -21.92 -6.29 2.71
CA GLN A 205 -23.27 -5.74 2.83
C GLN A 205 -24.34 -6.55 2.05
N ASN A 206 -23.97 -7.71 1.48
CA ASN A 206 -24.83 -8.53 0.63
C ASN A 206 -25.28 -7.84 -0.68
N ARG A 207 -24.56 -6.81 -1.14
CA ARG A 207 -24.77 -6.12 -2.41
C ARG A 207 -23.99 -6.81 -3.53
N PHE A 208 -24.24 -8.09 -3.71
CA PHE A 208 -23.42 -8.98 -4.53
C PHE A 208 -23.29 -8.53 -5.99
N ARG A 209 -24.38 -8.03 -6.61
CA ARG A 209 -24.33 -7.54 -8.00
C ARG A 209 -23.44 -6.32 -8.18
N ASP A 210 -23.47 -5.39 -7.23
CA ASP A 210 -22.61 -4.21 -7.24
C ASP A 210 -21.14 -4.60 -7.02
N ALA A 211 -20.90 -5.53 -6.09
CA ALA A 211 -19.58 -6.08 -5.81
C ALA A 211 -18.98 -6.77 -7.05
N GLU A 212 -19.74 -7.66 -7.69
CA GLU A 212 -19.28 -8.38 -8.90
C GLU A 212 -18.93 -7.40 -10.03
N ARG A 213 -19.76 -6.38 -10.25
CA ARG A 213 -19.49 -5.33 -11.25
C ARG A 213 -18.21 -4.58 -10.96
N LEU A 214 -17.99 -4.14 -9.71
CA LEU A 214 -16.78 -3.40 -9.32
C LEU A 214 -15.52 -4.27 -9.40
N TYR A 215 -15.57 -5.51 -8.91
CA TYR A 215 -14.46 -6.44 -9.06
C TYR A 215 -14.10 -6.68 -10.53
N SER A 216 -15.10 -6.85 -11.40
CA SER A 216 -14.87 -7.05 -12.83
C SER A 216 -14.22 -5.83 -13.50
N GLN A 217 -14.63 -4.62 -13.12
CA GLN A 217 -14.01 -3.38 -13.58
C GLN A 217 -12.56 -3.27 -13.10
N ALA A 218 -12.34 -3.48 -11.80
CA ALA A 218 -11.02 -3.46 -11.17
C ALA A 218 -10.07 -4.48 -11.81
N LEU A 219 -10.53 -5.72 -12.03
CA LEU A 219 -9.73 -6.78 -12.65
C LEU A 219 -9.33 -6.41 -14.09
N THR A 220 -10.27 -5.93 -14.89
CA THR A 220 -10.00 -5.46 -16.26
C THR A 220 -8.93 -4.36 -16.29
N ARG A 221 -8.99 -3.40 -15.36
CA ARG A 221 -7.98 -2.34 -15.23
C ARG A 221 -6.63 -2.92 -14.82
N ALA A 222 -6.60 -3.75 -13.78
CA ALA A 222 -5.36 -4.33 -13.27
C ALA A 222 -4.65 -5.17 -14.34
N GLU A 223 -5.38 -5.99 -15.09
CA GLU A 223 -4.84 -6.80 -16.19
C GLU A 223 -4.32 -5.93 -17.34
N SER A 224 -5.07 -4.89 -17.74
CA SER A 224 -4.65 -3.98 -18.82
C SER A 224 -3.37 -3.21 -18.49
N LEU A 225 -3.09 -3.00 -17.22
CA LEU A 225 -1.90 -2.30 -16.72
C LEU A 225 -0.76 -3.26 -16.32
N GLY A 226 -0.95 -4.57 -16.42
CA GLY A 226 0.03 -5.55 -15.97
C GLY A 226 0.24 -5.58 -14.44
N LEU A 227 -0.74 -5.16 -13.66
CA LEU A 227 -0.68 -5.13 -12.20
C LEU A 227 -1.01 -6.51 -11.63
N THR A 228 -0.10 -7.47 -11.80
CA THR A 228 -0.35 -8.89 -11.52
C THR A 228 -0.70 -9.15 -10.05
N VAL A 229 -0.04 -8.47 -9.09
CA VAL A 229 -0.37 -8.59 -7.65
C VAL A 229 -1.80 -8.11 -7.40
N THR A 230 -2.14 -6.92 -7.87
CA THR A 230 -3.49 -6.35 -7.71
C THR A 230 -4.56 -7.23 -8.37
N ALA A 231 -4.27 -7.81 -9.55
CA ALA A 231 -5.18 -8.74 -10.21
C ALA A 231 -5.41 -10.00 -9.36
N ALA A 232 -4.35 -10.55 -8.74
CA ALA A 232 -4.48 -11.70 -7.84
C ALA A 232 -5.32 -11.37 -6.60
N GLU A 233 -5.11 -10.20 -5.98
CA GLU A 233 -5.92 -9.73 -4.85
C GLU A 233 -7.41 -9.59 -5.22
N ILE A 234 -7.72 -9.05 -6.41
CA ILE A 234 -9.09 -8.91 -6.91
C ILE A 234 -9.72 -10.28 -7.16
N GLU A 235 -8.97 -11.23 -7.73
CA GLU A 235 -9.44 -12.60 -7.93
C GLU A 235 -9.74 -13.32 -6.61
N THR A 236 -8.92 -13.11 -5.58
CA THR A 236 -9.23 -13.57 -4.21
C THR A 236 -10.56 -12.95 -3.72
N GLY A 237 -10.76 -11.65 -3.93
CA GLY A 237 -12.01 -10.96 -3.60
C GLY A 237 -13.23 -11.53 -4.34
N LEU A 238 -13.08 -11.83 -5.64
CA LEU A 238 -14.12 -12.49 -6.45
C LEU A 238 -14.42 -13.91 -5.95
N SER A 239 -13.39 -14.67 -5.58
CA SER A 239 -13.57 -15.99 -4.99
C SER A 239 -14.42 -15.92 -3.72
N ASN A 240 -14.08 -15.02 -2.82
CA ASN A 240 -14.80 -14.82 -1.57
C ASN A 240 -16.26 -14.35 -1.80
N LEU A 241 -16.49 -13.45 -2.79
CA LEU A 241 -17.82 -13.07 -3.20
C LEU A 241 -18.65 -14.28 -3.65
N TYR A 242 -18.08 -15.14 -4.50
CA TYR A 242 -18.79 -16.32 -5.01
C TYR A 242 -19.01 -17.38 -3.92
N LEU A 243 -18.13 -17.48 -2.92
CA LEU A 243 -18.39 -18.30 -1.71
C LEU A 243 -19.62 -17.81 -0.95
N LEU A 244 -19.73 -16.50 -0.72
CA LEU A 244 -20.91 -15.91 -0.06
C LEU A 244 -22.22 -16.16 -0.84
N GLU A 245 -22.14 -16.31 -2.16
CA GLU A 245 -23.27 -16.67 -3.00
C GLU A 245 -23.51 -18.17 -3.16
N GLY A 246 -22.64 -19.05 -2.60
CA GLY A 246 -22.68 -20.50 -2.75
C GLY A 246 -22.30 -21.00 -4.15
N LYS A 247 -21.60 -20.18 -4.94
CA LYS A 247 -21.15 -20.52 -6.30
C LYS A 247 -19.73 -21.12 -6.26
N TYR A 248 -19.59 -22.27 -5.66
CA TYR A 248 -18.30 -22.90 -5.34
C TYR A 248 -17.40 -23.12 -6.55
N ASP A 249 -17.94 -23.49 -7.72
CA ASP A 249 -17.15 -23.67 -8.95
C ASP A 249 -16.43 -22.39 -9.39
N LEU A 250 -17.13 -21.24 -9.30
CA LEU A 250 -16.54 -19.94 -9.60
C LEU A 250 -15.54 -19.52 -8.53
N ALA A 251 -15.85 -19.77 -7.27
CA ALA A 251 -14.94 -19.49 -6.16
C ALA A 251 -13.60 -20.24 -6.36
N LEU A 252 -13.64 -21.55 -6.55
CA LEU A 252 -12.45 -22.36 -6.82
C LEU A 252 -11.66 -21.86 -8.05
N LYS A 253 -12.36 -21.52 -9.14
CA LYS A 253 -11.74 -21.00 -10.35
C LYS A 253 -10.92 -19.73 -10.06
N TYR A 254 -11.52 -18.73 -9.42
CA TYR A 254 -10.85 -17.46 -9.16
C TYR A 254 -9.74 -17.59 -8.11
N MET A 255 -9.91 -18.43 -7.09
CA MET A 255 -8.85 -18.70 -6.12
C MET A 255 -7.64 -19.38 -6.77
N GLU A 256 -7.88 -20.31 -7.67
CA GLU A 256 -6.79 -20.96 -8.45
C GLU A 256 -6.08 -19.98 -9.39
N CYS A 257 -6.80 -19.05 -10.03
CA CYS A 257 -6.19 -17.99 -10.84
C CYS A 257 -5.30 -17.08 -9.98
N SER A 258 -5.76 -16.67 -8.81
CA SER A 258 -4.98 -15.89 -7.85
C SER A 258 -3.71 -16.62 -7.41
N ARG A 259 -3.83 -17.90 -7.03
CA ARG A 259 -2.72 -18.75 -6.62
C ARG A 259 -1.64 -18.82 -7.70
N GLN A 260 -2.04 -19.08 -8.96
CA GLN A 260 -1.12 -19.16 -10.10
C GLN A 260 -0.38 -17.83 -10.35
N LYS A 261 -1.04 -16.68 -10.17
CA LYS A 261 -0.40 -15.38 -10.28
C LYS A 261 0.65 -15.20 -9.18
N TYR A 262 0.33 -15.53 -7.93
CA TYR A 262 1.30 -15.45 -6.81
C TYR A 262 2.48 -16.40 -7.01
N ASP A 263 2.26 -17.62 -7.51
CA ASP A 263 3.33 -18.56 -7.87
C ASP A 263 4.26 -17.96 -8.95
N SER A 264 3.69 -17.37 -9.99
CA SER A 264 4.47 -16.75 -11.08
C SER A 264 5.32 -15.55 -10.64
N LEU A 265 4.91 -14.91 -9.55
CA LEU A 265 5.60 -13.75 -8.94
C LEU A 265 6.64 -14.15 -7.87
N GLY A 266 6.77 -15.44 -7.55
CA GLY A 266 7.61 -15.91 -6.47
C GLY A 266 7.14 -15.43 -5.09
N MET A 267 5.84 -15.39 -4.86
CA MET A 267 5.18 -14.97 -3.62
C MET A 267 4.60 -16.20 -2.88
N PRO A 268 5.44 -17.06 -2.28
CA PRO A 268 5.02 -18.35 -1.77
C PRO A 268 4.01 -18.25 -0.61
N ALA A 269 4.16 -17.24 0.25
CA ALA A 269 3.24 -17.07 1.38
C ALA A 269 1.81 -16.81 0.92
N GLN A 270 1.62 -15.96 -0.09
CA GLN A 270 0.31 -15.66 -0.66
C GLN A 270 -0.26 -16.85 -1.43
N SER A 271 0.60 -17.57 -2.17
CA SER A 271 0.19 -18.79 -2.87
C SER A 271 -0.30 -19.87 -1.89
N VAL A 272 0.41 -20.08 -0.78
CA VAL A 272 -0.01 -21.02 0.26
C VAL A 272 -1.33 -20.60 0.93
N ASN A 273 -1.54 -19.30 1.13
CA ASN A 273 -2.82 -18.81 1.65
C ASN A 273 -3.98 -19.14 0.68
N CYS A 274 -3.80 -18.95 -0.63
CA CYS A 274 -4.80 -19.36 -1.61
C CYS A 274 -5.04 -20.88 -1.59
N GLU A 275 -4.00 -21.69 -1.43
CA GLU A 275 -4.11 -23.15 -1.31
C GLU A 275 -4.90 -23.57 -0.07
N LEU A 276 -4.73 -22.86 1.06
CA LEU A 276 -5.51 -23.09 2.27
C LEU A 276 -7.00 -22.77 2.04
N GLU A 277 -7.29 -21.64 1.40
CA GLU A 277 -8.66 -21.25 1.06
C GLU A 277 -9.31 -22.27 0.12
N ILE A 278 -8.58 -22.81 -0.86
CA ILE A 278 -9.06 -23.90 -1.74
C ILE A 278 -9.37 -25.16 -0.93
N ALA A 279 -8.50 -25.51 0.04
CA ALA A 279 -8.72 -26.65 0.91
C ALA A 279 -9.99 -26.48 1.78
N ASP A 280 -10.22 -25.28 2.29
CA ASP A 280 -11.43 -24.96 3.08
C ASP A 280 -12.69 -25.06 2.22
N ILE A 281 -12.66 -24.61 0.95
CA ILE A 281 -13.77 -24.79 0.01
C ILE A 281 -14.07 -26.28 -0.24
N TYR A 282 -13.03 -27.10 -0.44
CA TYR A 282 -13.23 -28.55 -0.59
C TYR A 282 -13.79 -29.19 0.67
N LEU A 283 -13.39 -28.73 1.85
CA LEU A 283 -13.91 -29.20 3.12
C LEU A 283 -15.42 -28.88 3.26
N GLU A 284 -15.84 -27.66 2.93
CA GLU A 284 -17.26 -27.26 2.89
C GLU A 284 -18.09 -28.13 1.93
N LEU A 285 -17.51 -28.49 0.79
CA LEU A 285 -18.13 -29.38 -0.20
C LEU A 285 -18.11 -30.88 0.21
N ASN A 286 -17.54 -31.20 1.39
CA ASN A 286 -17.32 -32.58 1.85
C ASN A 286 -16.42 -33.43 0.93
N LEU A 287 -15.54 -32.78 0.17
CA LEU A 287 -14.53 -33.39 -0.70
C LEU A 287 -13.24 -33.61 0.11
N LEU A 288 -13.30 -34.56 1.04
CA LEU A 288 -12.27 -34.74 2.08
C LEU A 288 -10.90 -35.14 1.53
N ASN A 289 -10.86 -35.92 0.43
CA ASN A 289 -9.60 -36.34 -0.19
C ASN A 289 -8.88 -35.14 -0.83
N GLU A 290 -9.61 -34.29 -1.54
CA GLU A 290 -9.12 -33.08 -2.16
C GLU A 290 -8.64 -32.07 -1.09
N ALA A 291 -9.43 -31.85 -0.05
CA ALA A 291 -9.06 -31.00 1.07
C ALA A 291 -7.76 -31.49 1.74
N THR A 292 -7.67 -32.79 2.06
CA THR A 292 -6.48 -33.40 2.67
C THR A 292 -5.24 -33.25 1.78
N ALA A 293 -5.39 -33.40 0.46
CA ALA A 293 -4.29 -33.22 -0.48
C ALA A 293 -3.79 -31.78 -0.51
N CYS A 294 -4.69 -30.77 -0.46
CA CYS A 294 -4.34 -29.36 -0.40
C CYS A 294 -3.62 -29.01 0.91
N TYR A 295 -4.16 -29.40 2.08
CA TYR A 295 -3.50 -29.17 3.36
C TYR A 295 -2.12 -29.81 3.43
N GLY A 296 -1.95 -31.02 2.89
CA GLY A 296 -0.65 -31.71 2.82
C GLY A 296 0.38 -30.98 1.95
N ARG A 297 -0.04 -30.24 0.90
CA ARG A 297 0.87 -29.38 0.14
C ARG A 297 1.25 -28.12 0.92
N CYS A 298 0.31 -27.52 1.64
CA CYS A 298 0.58 -26.38 2.51
C CYS A 298 1.61 -26.72 3.59
N GLU A 299 1.48 -27.86 4.27
CA GLU A 299 2.41 -28.28 5.31
C GLU A 299 3.86 -28.40 4.80
N LYS A 300 4.05 -28.93 3.60
CA LYS A 300 5.38 -29.04 2.98
C LYS A 300 5.99 -27.67 2.70
N ASN A 301 5.22 -26.73 2.20
CA ASN A 301 5.69 -25.38 1.86
C ASN A 301 6.01 -24.51 3.09
N TYR A 302 5.50 -24.84 4.28
CA TYR A 302 5.87 -24.18 5.53
C TYR A 302 7.13 -24.77 6.20
N THR A 303 7.56 -25.96 5.80
CA THR A 303 8.70 -26.66 6.40
C THR A 303 9.99 -26.55 5.59
N GLU A 304 9.92 -26.06 4.37
CA GLU A 304 11.07 -25.71 3.51
C GLU A 304 11.39 -24.19 3.59
#